data_138a236c6be2026feadbbb8ad0ffc38c
#
_entry.id   138a236c6be2026feadbbb8ad0ffc38c
#
_cell.length_a   1.000
_cell.length_b   1.000
_cell.length_c   1.000
_cell.angle_alpha   90.00
_cell.angle_beta   90.00
_cell.angle_gamma   90.00
#
_symmetry.space_group_name_H-M   'P 1'
#
loop_
_entity.id
_entity.type
_entity.pdbx_description
1 polymer ?
#
loop_
_entity_poly.entity_id
_entity_poly.type
_entity_poly.pdbx_seq_one_letter_code
_entity_poly.pdbx_strand_id
1 'polypeptide(L)'
;GPVDRKMIVNALNSGASVFMADFEDANTPRWDNNIQGQINLADAVRRRIEFTSPEGKVYRLNPTIATLIVRPRGWHLYEKHIRVDGQLVPGAFVDFGLYLFHNHRELKARGTGPYFYLPKTESHLEARLWADVFRHAEARLGLAPQTIKATLLIEVILASFEMDEILYELRDYIVGLNCGRWDYIFSFIKKFRRY
;
A
#
# COMPACT_ATOMS: atom_id res chain seq x y z
N GLY A 1 -8.41 -0.52 5.75
CA GLY A 1 -9.57 -1.35 5.34
C GLY A 1 -9.44 -1.84 3.91
N PRO A 2 -10.29 -2.79 3.47
CA PRO A 2 -10.22 -3.39 2.13
C PRO A 2 -10.43 -2.35 1.01
N VAL A 3 -10.06 -2.74 -0.20
CA VAL A 3 -10.22 -1.89 -1.41
C VAL A 3 -11.63 -1.99 -2.02
N ASP A 4 -12.62 -2.42 -1.24
CA ASP A 4 -14.04 -2.43 -1.60
C ASP A 4 -14.58 -1.00 -1.75
N ARG A 5 -15.43 -0.79 -2.76
CA ARG A 5 -15.92 0.53 -3.13
C ARG A 5 -16.67 1.26 -2.01
N LYS A 6 -17.61 0.57 -1.34
CA LYS A 6 -18.37 1.13 -0.22
C LYS A 6 -17.47 1.43 0.97
N MET A 7 -16.54 0.51 1.26
CA MET A 7 -15.61 0.66 2.39
C MET A 7 -14.66 1.84 2.18
N ILE A 8 -14.15 2.04 0.97
CA ILE A 8 -13.29 3.19 0.64
C ILE A 8 -14.04 4.51 0.89
N VAL A 9 -15.28 4.65 0.39
CA VAL A 9 -16.07 5.87 0.61
C VAL A 9 -16.28 6.13 2.10
N ASN A 10 -16.70 5.12 2.85
CA ASN A 10 -16.95 5.27 4.29
C ASN A 10 -15.67 5.61 5.06
N ALA A 11 -14.55 4.95 4.76
CA ALA A 11 -13.30 5.16 5.45
C ALA A 11 -12.70 6.55 5.16
N LEU A 12 -12.74 7.01 3.91
CA LEU A 12 -12.30 8.34 3.54
C LEU A 12 -13.15 9.44 4.21
N ASN A 13 -14.44 9.18 4.45
CA ASN A 13 -15.37 10.10 5.10
C ASN A 13 -15.41 9.98 6.63
N SER A 14 -14.62 9.11 7.23
CA SER A 14 -14.72 8.77 8.66
C SER A 14 -14.34 9.90 9.63
N GLY A 15 -13.68 10.95 9.13
CA GLY A 15 -13.09 12.02 9.97
C GLY A 15 -11.71 11.67 10.52
N ALA A 16 -11.18 10.47 10.25
CA ALA A 16 -9.79 10.13 10.57
C ALA A 16 -8.82 10.95 9.71
N SER A 17 -7.61 11.21 10.24
CA SER A 17 -6.58 11.93 9.48
C SER A 17 -6.07 11.12 8.29
N VAL A 18 -6.04 9.80 8.41
CA VAL A 18 -5.49 8.88 7.41
C VAL A 18 -6.40 7.67 7.23
N PHE A 19 -6.56 7.22 5.99
CA PHE A 19 -7.14 5.93 5.62
C PHE A 19 -6.13 5.08 4.87
N MET A 20 -5.88 3.87 5.35
CA MET A 20 -5.04 2.89 4.66
C MET A 20 -5.93 1.96 3.83
N ALA A 21 -5.87 2.11 2.50
CA ALA A 21 -6.46 1.15 1.56
C ALA A 21 -5.51 -0.04 1.40
N ASP A 22 -6.05 -1.24 1.60
CA ASP A 22 -5.26 -2.42 1.86
C ASP A 22 -5.49 -3.51 0.82
N PHE A 23 -4.46 -3.82 0.02
CA PHE A 23 -4.44 -4.95 -0.90
C PHE A 23 -3.94 -6.24 -0.26
N GLU A 24 -3.43 -6.17 0.95
CA GLU A 24 -2.84 -7.30 1.68
C GLU A 24 -3.86 -7.95 2.61
N ASP A 25 -3.73 -7.77 3.93
CA ASP A 25 -4.45 -8.57 4.93
C ASP A 25 -5.96 -8.33 4.97
N ALA A 26 -6.44 -7.12 4.67
CA ALA A 26 -7.87 -6.81 4.67
C ALA A 26 -8.58 -7.12 3.34
N ASN A 27 -7.85 -7.58 2.33
CA ASN A 27 -8.38 -7.87 1.01
C ASN A 27 -8.27 -9.36 0.70
N THR A 28 -9.36 -9.99 0.27
CA THR A 28 -9.28 -11.34 -0.29
C THR A 28 -8.53 -11.28 -1.61
N PRO A 29 -7.40 -12.00 -1.79
CA PRO A 29 -6.48 -11.83 -2.93
C PRO A 29 -6.99 -12.52 -4.20
N ARG A 30 -8.26 -12.30 -4.54
CA ARG A 30 -8.83 -12.71 -5.82
C ARG A 30 -8.46 -11.69 -6.89
N TRP A 31 -8.28 -12.16 -8.11
CA TRP A 31 -8.00 -11.31 -9.26
C TRP A 31 -9.00 -10.14 -9.39
N ASP A 32 -10.29 -10.47 -9.35
CA ASP A 32 -11.36 -9.48 -9.46
C ASP A 32 -11.26 -8.39 -8.37
N ASN A 33 -11.00 -8.78 -7.12
CA ASN A 33 -10.88 -7.86 -6.01
C ASN A 33 -9.67 -6.93 -6.19
N ASN A 34 -8.53 -7.47 -6.64
CA ASN A 34 -7.33 -6.69 -6.84
C ASN A 34 -7.51 -5.67 -7.97
N ILE A 35 -8.04 -6.08 -9.12
CA ILE A 35 -8.27 -5.17 -10.24
C ILE A 35 -9.37 -4.16 -9.93
N GLN A 36 -10.49 -4.61 -9.36
CA GLN A 36 -11.56 -3.70 -8.97
C GLN A 36 -11.09 -2.70 -7.89
N GLY A 37 -10.21 -3.13 -6.99
CA GLY A 37 -9.56 -2.28 -6.00
C GLY A 37 -8.77 -1.15 -6.64
N GLN A 38 -7.98 -1.42 -7.68
CA GLN A 38 -7.24 -0.40 -8.43
C GLN A 38 -8.18 0.62 -9.09
N ILE A 39 -9.27 0.15 -9.69
CA ILE A 39 -10.31 1.01 -10.29
C ILE A 39 -10.96 1.88 -9.22
N ASN A 40 -11.32 1.30 -8.08
CA ASN A 40 -11.94 2.02 -6.97
C ASN A 40 -11.02 3.11 -6.42
N LEU A 41 -9.72 2.83 -6.27
CA LEU A 41 -8.74 3.82 -5.83
C LEU A 41 -8.54 4.92 -6.88
N ALA A 42 -8.52 4.58 -8.17
CA ALA A 42 -8.44 5.57 -9.24
C ALA A 42 -9.65 6.52 -9.21
N ASP A 43 -10.86 6.00 -8.96
CA ASP A 43 -12.07 6.82 -8.79
C ASP A 43 -12.02 7.67 -7.51
N ALA A 44 -11.49 7.12 -6.41
CA ALA A 44 -11.35 7.83 -5.15
C ALA A 44 -10.38 9.02 -5.27
N VAL A 45 -9.20 8.80 -5.87
CA VAL A 45 -8.20 9.85 -6.12
C VAL A 45 -8.79 10.98 -6.96
N ARG A 46 -9.62 10.65 -7.96
CA ARG A 46 -10.31 11.63 -8.83
C ARG A 46 -11.56 12.22 -8.22
N ARG A 47 -11.91 11.86 -6.97
CA ARG A 47 -13.11 12.32 -6.27
C ARG A 47 -14.44 11.98 -6.97
N ARG A 48 -14.45 10.95 -7.79
CA ARG A 48 -15.65 10.50 -8.53
C ARG A 48 -16.19 9.15 -8.03
N ILE A 49 -15.58 8.57 -6.99
CA ILE A 49 -16.07 7.33 -6.38
C ILE A 49 -17.43 7.56 -5.73
N GLU A 50 -18.40 6.73 -6.08
CA GLU A 50 -19.71 6.69 -5.44
C GLU A 50 -20.19 5.23 -5.34
N PHE A 51 -21.06 4.96 -4.41
CA PHE A 51 -21.68 3.66 -4.20
C PHE A 51 -23.17 3.87 -3.92
N THR A 52 -24.03 3.13 -4.62
CA THR A 52 -25.46 3.10 -4.34
C THR A 52 -25.82 1.76 -3.71
N SER A 53 -26.42 1.78 -2.53
CA SER A 53 -26.87 0.55 -1.86
C SER A 53 -28.09 -0.04 -2.57
N PRO A 54 -28.45 -1.32 -2.32
CA PRO A 54 -29.66 -1.94 -2.89
C PRO A 54 -30.94 -1.16 -2.57
N GLU A 55 -30.98 -0.48 -1.42
CA GLU A 55 -32.11 0.34 -0.95
C GLU A 55 -32.12 1.76 -1.58
N GLY A 56 -31.20 2.02 -2.54
CA GLY A 56 -31.14 3.30 -3.25
C GLY A 56 -30.37 4.42 -2.53
N LYS A 57 -29.75 4.14 -1.38
CA LYS A 57 -28.93 5.14 -0.68
C LYS A 57 -27.61 5.35 -1.39
N VAL A 58 -27.30 6.61 -1.74
CA VAL A 58 -26.05 7.01 -2.41
C VAL A 58 -25.02 7.44 -1.39
N TYR A 59 -23.80 6.87 -1.50
CA TYR A 59 -22.62 7.22 -0.70
C TYR A 59 -21.62 7.92 -1.63
N ARG A 60 -21.17 9.12 -1.24
CA ARG A 60 -20.19 9.93 -1.98
C ARG A 60 -19.15 10.48 -1.04
N LEU A 61 -18.02 10.93 -1.58
CA LEU A 61 -16.98 11.57 -0.79
C LEU A 61 -17.44 12.96 -0.32
N ASN A 62 -17.13 13.25 0.95
CA ASN A 62 -17.25 14.58 1.52
C ASN A 62 -16.22 15.54 0.91
N PRO A 63 -16.42 16.87 1.01
CA PRO A 63 -15.41 17.85 0.57
C PRO A 63 -14.05 17.61 1.23
N THR A 64 -14.04 17.35 2.53
CA THR A 64 -12.84 16.98 3.31
C THR A 64 -12.87 15.48 3.57
N ILE A 65 -11.77 14.80 3.27
CA ILE A 65 -11.61 13.36 3.48
C ILE A 65 -10.26 13.06 4.13
N ALA A 66 -10.13 11.85 4.65
CA ALA A 66 -8.86 11.31 5.13
C ALA A 66 -7.77 11.27 4.04
N THR A 67 -6.52 11.44 4.43
CA THR A 67 -5.38 11.20 3.54
C THR A 67 -5.29 9.72 3.18
N LEU A 68 -5.23 9.42 1.88
CA LEU A 68 -5.13 8.05 1.39
C LEU A 68 -3.70 7.55 1.44
N ILE A 69 -3.48 6.41 2.12
CA ILE A 69 -2.26 5.61 2.06
C ILE A 69 -2.62 4.25 1.46
N VAL A 70 -1.75 3.66 0.66
CA VAL A 70 -1.99 2.35 0.04
C VAL A 70 -1.01 1.32 0.58
N ARG A 71 -1.51 0.20 1.08
CA ARG A 71 -0.72 -0.97 1.45
C ARG A 71 -0.73 -1.98 0.30
N PRO A 72 0.38 -2.11 -0.46
CA PRO A 72 0.53 -3.19 -1.43
C PRO A 72 0.72 -4.52 -0.69
N ARG A 73 0.55 -5.63 -1.39
CA ARG A 73 0.94 -6.96 -0.86
C ARG A 73 2.43 -7.01 -0.54
N GLY A 74 2.80 -7.86 0.41
CA GLY A 74 4.20 -8.09 0.77
C GLY A 74 4.99 -8.83 -0.33
N TRP A 75 6.34 -8.78 -0.26
CA TRP A 75 7.25 -9.43 -1.21
C TRP A 75 7.05 -10.93 -1.35
N HIS A 76 6.55 -11.60 -0.32
CA HIS A 76 6.33 -13.05 -0.27
C HIS A 76 5.12 -13.53 -1.09
N LEU A 77 4.28 -12.63 -1.59
CA LEU A 77 3.09 -12.95 -2.38
C LEU A 77 3.32 -12.68 -3.86
N TYR A 78 2.96 -13.64 -4.70
CA TYR A 78 3.03 -13.52 -6.15
C TYR A 78 1.64 -13.31 -6.76
N GLU A 79 1.60 -12.52 -7.85
CA GLU A 79 0.39 -12.41 -8.67
C GLU A 79 0.41 -13.50 -9.75
N LYS A 80 -0.36 -14.56 -9.51
CA LYS A 80 -0.34 -15.75 -10.38
C LYS A 80 -0.90 -15.54 -11.79
N HIS A 81 -1.66 -14.46 -11.99
CA HIS A 81 -2.28 -14.15 -13.28
C HIS A 81 -1.39 -13.29 -14.19
N ILE A 82 -0.29 -12.74 -13.66
CA ILE A 82 0.64 -11.90 -14.42
C ILE A 82 2.01 -12.55 -14.49
N ARG A 83 2.54 -12.62 -15.69
CA ARG A 83 3.91 -13.08 -15.96
C ARG A 83 4.64 -12.07 -16.81
N VAL A 84 5.90 -11.84 -16.48
CA VAL A 84 6.83 -11.06 -17.30
C VAL A 84 8.00 -11.98 -17.64
N ASP A 85 8.29 -12.15 -18.92
CA ASP A 85 9.30 -13.08 -19.43
C ASP A 85 9.16 -14.51 -18.87
N GLY A 86 7.90 -14.97 -18.74
CA GLY A 86 7.57 -16.29 -18.20
C GLY A 86 7.63 -16.41 -16.67
N GLN A 87 8.15 -15.42 -15.97
CA GLN A 87 8.25 -15.41 -14.51
C GLN A 87 7.01 -14.77 -13.84
N LEU A 88 6.62 -15.32 -12.69
CA LEU A 88 5.56 -14.72 -11.86
C LEU A 88 6.02 -13.37 -11.32
N VAL A 89 5.12 -12.40 -11.31
CA VAL A 89 5.39 -11.07 -10.78
C VAL A 89 5.03 -11.00 -9.29
N PRO A 90 5.89 -10.47 -8.42
CA PRO A 90 5.52 -10.17 -7.04
C PRO A 90 4.27 -9.28 -6.98
N GLY A 91 3.30 -9.66 -6.13
CA GLY A 91 2.08 -8.88 -5.94
C GLY A 91 2.35 -7.44 -5.52
N ALA A 92 3.43 -7.23 -4.77
CA ALA A 92 3.92 -5.91 -4.38
C ALA A 92 4.12 -4.98 -5.60
N PHE A 93 4.77 -5.46 -6.65
CA PHE A 93 4.98 -4.68 -7.87
C PHE A 93 3.68 -4.39 -8.63
N VAL A 94 2.77 -5.34 -8.63
CA VAL A 94 1.47 -5.16 -9.30
C VAL A 94 0.66 -4.07 -8.61
N ASP A 95 0.52 -4.19 -7.28
CA ASP A 95 -0.30 -3.27 -6.51
C ASP A 95 0.28 -1.86 -6.49
N PHE A 96 1.58 -1.75 -6.22
CA PHE A 96 2.32 -0.48 -6.25
C PHE A 96 2.33 0.15 -7.64
N GLY A 97 2.72 -0.64 -8.64
CA GLY A 97 2.94 -0.14 -10.00
C GLY A 97 1.64 0.36 -10.65
N LEU A 98 0.57 -0.40 -10.56
CA LEU A 98 -0.73 0.01 -11.11
C LEU A 98 -1.26 1.26 -10.40
N TYR A 99 -1.22 1.27 -9.06
CA TYR A 99 -1.69 2.44 -8.31
C TYR A 99 -0.90 3.71 -8.66
N LEU A 100 0.42 3.63 -8.63
CA LEU A 100 1.28 4.78 -8.92
C LEU A 100 1.13 5.25 -10.37
N PHE A 101 1.21 4.33 -11.33
CA PHE A 101 1.13 4.65 -12.76
C PHE A 101 -0.15 5.39 -13.11
N HIS A 102 -1.30 4.91 -12.64
CA HIS A 102 -2.59 5.50 -12.98
C HIS A 102 -2.93 6.77 -12.20
N ASN A 103 -2.28 7.03 -11.06
CA ASN A 103 -2.74 8.08 -10.15
C ASN A 103 -1.72 9.19 -9.88
N HIS A 104 -0.43 9.03 -10.19
CA HIS A 104 0.60 9.99 -9.80
C HIS A 104 0.33 11.44 -10.23
N ARG A 105 -0.20 11.64 -11.45
CA ARG A 105 -0.52 12.99 -11.98
C ARG A 105 -1.64 13.66 -11.20
N GLU A 106 -2.71 12.92 -10.94
CA GLU A 106 -3.86 13.43 -10.19
C GLU A 106 -3.50 13.68 -8.72
N LEU A 107 -2.75 12.77 -8.09
CA LEU A 107 -2.24 12.95 -6.73
C LEU A 107 -1.40 14.22 -6.60
N LYS A 108 -0.47 14.43 -7.56
CA LYS A 108 0.34 15.65 -7.62
C LYS A 108 -0.52 16.91 -7.79
N ALA A 109 -1.47 16.88 -8.70
CA ALA A 109 -2.39 18.02 -8.95
C ALA A 109 -3.22 18.39 -7.72
N ARG A 110 -3.53 17.40 -6.86
CA ARG A 110 -4.29 17.59 -5.61
C ARG A 110 -3.40 17.88 -4.40
N GLY A 111 -2.08 17.90 -4.54
CA GLY A 111 -1.15 18.13 -3.44
C GLY A 111 -1.15 17.03 -2.37
N THR A 112 -1.42 15.77 -2.76
CA THR A 112 -1.50 14.63 -1.84
C THR A 112 -0.84 13.39 -2.42
N GLY A 113 0.00 12.69 -1.62
CA GLY A 113 0.67 11.45 -2.04
C GLY A 113 1.61 11.58 -3.23
N PRO A 114 2.05 10.43 -3.78
CA PRO A 114 1.66 9.06 -3.40
C PRO A 114 2.24 8.60 -2.06
N TYR A 115 1.42 7.97 -1.24
CA TYR A 115 1.78 7.48 0.09
C TYR A 115 1.57 5.97 0.16
N PHE A 116 2.57 5.25 0.69
CA PHE A 116 2.55 3.80 0.81
C PHE A 116 2.76 3.31 2.24
N TYR A 117 2.27 2.10 2.49
CA TYR A 117 2.43 1.41 3.76
C TYR A 117 3.04 0.04 3.49
N LEU A 118 4.31 -0.17 3.85
CA LEU A 118 5.11 -1.32 3.44
C LEU A 118 5.00 -2.47 4.45
N PRO A 119 4.38 -3.61 4.07
CA PRO A 119 4.18 -4.73 4.98
C PRO A 119 5.29 -5.79 4.90
N LYS A 120 5.34 -6.66 5.89
CA LYS A 120 6.05 -7.95 5.91
C LYS A 120 7.55 -7.88 5.57
N THR A 121 8.18 -6.73 5.77
CA THR A 121 9.62 -6.57 5.58
C THR A 121 10.38 -7.38 6.61
N GLU A 122 11.34 -8.20 6.18
CA GLU A 122 12.17 -9.05 7.02
C GLU A 122 13.57 -8.48 7.26
N SER A 123 14.09 -7.65 6.35
CA SER A 123 15.46 -7.11 6.44
C SER A 123 15.61 -5.74 5.81
N HIS A 124 16.73 -5.07 6.13
CA HIS A 124 17.12 -3.81 5.50
C HIS A 124 17.36 -3.95 3.98
N LEU A 125 17.71 -5.15 3.49
CA LEU A 125 17.87 -5.39 2.04
C LEU A 125 16.55 -5.29 1.28
N GLU A 126 15.45 -5.73 1.89
CA GLU A 126 14.11 -5.54 1.32
C GLU A 126 13.68 -4.07 1.38
N ALA A 127 14.08 -3.35 2.42
CA ALA A 127 13.88 -1.91 2.51
C ALA A 127 14.67 -1.17 1.42
N ARG A 128 15.93 -1.56 1.16
CA ARG A 128 16.73 -1.06 0.03
C ARG A 128 16.06 -1.32 -1.31
N LEU A 129 15.52 -2.52 -1.51
CA LEU A 129 14.78 -2.86 -2.73
C LEU A 129 13.59 -1.91 -2.94
N TRP A 130 12.84 -1.58 -1.89
CA TRP A 130 11.78 -0.58 -1.99
C TRP A 130 12.32 0.81 -2.36
N ALA A 131 13.43 1.25 -1.78
CA ALA A 131 14.05 2.52 -2.14
C ALA A 131 14.47 2.56 -3.62
N ASP A 132 15.04 1.46 -4.13
CA ASP A 132 15.42 1.33 -5.54
C ASP A 132 14.20 1.35 -6.47
N VAL A 133 13.12 0.65 -6.09
CA VAL A 133 11.83 0.66 -6.82
C VAL A 133 11.23 2.05 -6.86
N PHE A 134 11.23 2.79 -5.75
CA PHE A 134 10.70 4.15 -5.68
C PHE A 134 11.51 5.09 -6.57
N ARG A 135 12.83 5.05 -6.48
CA ARG A 135 13.74 5.86 -7.30
C ARG A 135 13.55 5.58 -8.80
N HIS A 136 13.45 4.30 -9.17
CA HIS A 136 13.21 3.90 -10.55
C HIS A 136 11.84 4.41 -11.05
N ALA A 137 10.79 4.24 -10.27
CA ALA A 137 9.45 4.67 -10.62
C ALA A 137 9.34 6.19 -10.76
N GLU A 138 9.94 6.95 -9.85
CA GLU A 138 10.00 8.41 -9.92
C GLU A 138 10.68 8.87 -11.22
N ALA A 139 11.85 8.30 -11.54
CA ALA A 139 12.58 8.61 -12.75
C ALA A 139 11.77 8.29 -14.02
N ARG A 140 11.12 7.12 -14.07
CA ARG A 140 10.30 6.68 -15.22
C ARG A 140 9.03 7.51 -15.42
N LEU A 141 8.45 8.03 -14.35
CA LEU A 141 7.22 8.82 -14.39
C LEU A 141 7.46 10.34 -14.41
N GLY A 142 8.72 10.78 -14.39
CA GLY A 142 9.09 12.21 -14.37
C GLY A 142 8.64 12.89 -13.07
N LEU A 143 8.63 12.17 -11.95
CA LEU A 143 8.42 12.73 -10.62
C LEU A 143 9.73 13.30 -10.08
N ALA A 144 9.62 14.34 -9.24
CA ALA A 144 10.77 14.81 -8.49
C ALA A 144 11.27 13.70 -7.53
N PRO A 145 12.58 13.60 -7.29
CA PRO A 145 13.09 12.68 -6.28
C PRO A 145 12.42 12.89 -4.94
N GLN A 146 12.21 11.79 -4.20
CA GLN A 146 11.60 11.80 -2.87
C GLN A 146 10.11 12.28 -2.84
N THR A 147 9.43 12.22 -3.97
CA THR A 147 7.98 12.49 -4.05
C THR A 147 7.16 11.39 -3.36
N ILE A 148 7.57 10.13 -3.53
CA ILE A 148 6.94 8.99 -2.86
C ILE A 148 7.29 9.04 -1.37
N LYS A 149 6.30 8.79 -0.50
CA LYS A 149 6.53 8.63 0.93
C LYS A 149 5.94 7.32 1.42
N ALA A 150 6.60 6.71 2.40
CA ALA A 150 6.19 5.43 2.94
C ALA A 150 6.32 5.36 4.46
N THR A 151 5.39 4.63 5.09
CA THR A 151 5.53 4.08 6.43
C THR A 151 5.88 2.61 6.29
N LEU A 152 6.78 2.08 7.10
CA LEU A 152 7.12 0.68 7.11
C LEU A 152 6.62 0.01 8.38
N LEU A 153 6.06 -1.19 8.24
CA LEU A 153 5.50 -1.97 9.33
C LEU A 153 6.57 -2.92 9.89
N ILE A 154 6.94 -2.73 11.15
CA ILE A 154 7.75 -3.69 11.91
C ILE A 154 6.79 -4.75 12.45
N GLU A 155 6.63 -5.83 11.71
CA GLU A 155 5.68 -6.90 12.01
C GLU A 155 6.27 -8.30 11.81
N VAL A 156 7.51 -8.39 11.34
CA VAL A 156 8.29 -9.61 11.35
C VAL A 156 9.41 -9.44 12.34
N ILE A 157 9.59 -10.43 13.25
CA ILE A 157 10.57 -10.33 14.34
C ILE A 157 11.98 -10.00 13.83
N LEU A 158 12.38 -10.48 12.65
CA LEU A 158 13.70 -10.21 12.08
C LEU A 158 13.92 -8.71 11.86
N ALA A 159 12.93 -7.99 11.34
CA ALA A 159 13.02 -6.56 11.08
C ALA A 159 13.23 -5.73 12.36
N SER A 160 12.81 -6.25 13.53
CA SER A 160 13.00 -5.54 14.80
C SER A 160 14.46 -5.42 15.23
N PHE A 161 15.34 -6.25 14.68
CA PHE A 161 16.79 -6.21 14.94
C PHE A 161 17.56 -5.34 13.95
N GLU A 162 16.90 -4.86 12.89
CA GLU A 162 17.50 -4.09 11.80
C GLU A 162 16.78 -2.73 11.56
N MET A 163 16.14 -2.18 12.60
CA MET A 163 15.33 -0.96 12.44
C MET A 163 16.16 0.25 11.99
N ASP A 164 17.36 0.42 12.51
CA ASP A 164 18.25 1.52 12.15
C ASP A 164 18.73 1.39 10.70
N GLU A 165 19.08 0.19 10.26
CA GLU A 165 19.48 -0.11 8.90
C GLU A 165 18.28 0.08 7.93
N ILE A 166 17.09 -0.35 8.31
CA ILE A 166 15.85 -0.14 7.54
C ILE A 166 15.59 1.36 7.35
N LEU A 167 15.68 2.15 8.43
CA LEU A 167 15.52 3.60 8.36
C LEU A 167 16.58 4.25 7.47
N TYR A 168 17.82 3.79 7.56
CA TYR A 168 18.92 4.29 6.72
C TYR A 168 18.67 4.02 5.24
N GLU A 169 18.26 2.80 4.87
CA GLU A 169 18.00 2.44 3.48
C GLU A 169 16.82 3.23 2.88
N LEU A 170 15.79 3.47 3.67
CA LEU A 170 14.60 4.21 3.24
C LEU A 170 14.63 5.71 3.57
N ARG A 171 15.74 6.26 4.05
CA ARG A 171 15.84 7.64 4.59
C ARG A 171 15.24 8.75 3.72
N ASP A 172 15.27 8.55 2.38
CA ASP A 172 14.73 9.52 1.43
C ASP A 172 13.20 9.45 1.30
N TYR A 173 12.60 8.35 1.73
CA TYR A 173 11.18 8.02 1.50
C TYR A 173 10.39 7.79 2.77
N ILE A 174 11.05 7.34 3.86
CA ILE A 174 10.40 6.94 5.10
C ILE A 174 9.85 8.14 5.87
N VAL A 175 8.62 8.04 6.36
CA VAL A 175 7.99 9.04 7.23
C VAL A 175 7.67 8.49 8.63
N GLY A 176 7.80 7.19 8.83
CA GLY A 176 7.60 6.55 10.12
C GLY A 176 7.68 5.04 10.07
N LEU A 177 7.90 4.45 11.24
CA LEU A 177 7.73 3.03 11.50
C LEU A 177 6.43 2.81 12.27
N ASN A 178 5.76 1.70 12.02
CA ASN A 178 4.62 1.25 12.81
C ASN A 178 4.88 -0.16 13.35
N CYS A 179 4.51 -0.41 14.60
CA CYS A 179 4.65 -1.73 15.22
C CYS A 179 3.41 -2.57 14.95
N GLY A 180 3.56 -3.64 14.18
CA GLY A 180 2.52 -4.63 13.95
C GLY A 180 2.39 -5.59 15.14
N ARG A 181 1.16 -5.86 15.58
CA ARG A 181 0.93 -6.70 16.76
C ARG A 181 0.81 -8.19 16.41
N TRP A 182 -0.16 -8.52 15.59
CA TRP A 182 -0.50 -9.92 15.33
C TRP A 182 0.55 -10.65 14.51
N ASP A 183 1.00 -10.07 13.43
CA ASP A 183 2.05 -10.65 12.60
C ASP A 183 3.36 -10.77 13.36
N TYR A 184 3.70 -9.81 14.23
CA TYR A 184 4.88 -9.90 15.08
C TYR A 184 4.79 -11.12 16.02
N ILE A 185 3.64 -11.29 16.70
CA ILE A 185 3.40 -12.44 17.59
C ILE A 185 3.50 -13.75 16.80
N PHE A 186 2.87 -13.84 15.63
CA PHE A 186 2.93 -15.03 14.79
C PHE A 186 4.33 -15.31 14.25
N SER A 187 5.08 -14.28 13.87
CA SER A 187 6.48 -14.45 13.44
C SER A 187 7.36 -14.96 14.58
N PHE A 188 7.15 -14.46 15.80
CA PHE A 188 7.83 -14.97 17.01
C PHE A 188 7.51 -16.45 17.23
N ILE A 189 6.23 -16.83 17.27
CA ILE A 189 5.80 -18.21 17.43
C ILE A 189 6.41 -19.09 16.32
N LYS A 190 6.37 -18.66 15.06
CA LYS A 190 6.93 -19.39 13.93
C LYS A 190 8.42 -19.71 14.12
N LYS A 191 9.20 -18.74 14.60
CA LYS A 191 10.65 -18.90 14.76
C LYS A 191 11.02 -19.71 16.03
N PHE A 192 10.27 -19.54 17.12
CA PHE A 192 10.66 -20.08 18.44
C PHE A 192 9.79 -21.23 18.97
N ARG A 193 8.79 -21.71 18.24
CA ARG A 193 7.84 -22.74 18.70
C ARG A 193 8.44 -24.09 19.14
N ARG A 194 9.72 -24.29 18.88
CA ARG A 194 10.43 -25.53 19.25
C ARG A 194 11.44 -25.33 20.39
N TYR A 195 11.46 -24.14 20.99
CA TYR A 195 12.36 -23.77 22.08
C TYR A 195 11.53 -23.52 23.38
#